data_92e6bccca3da11bd275e27ff4aab1ad4
#
_entry.id   92e6bccca3da11bd275e27ff4aab1ad4
#
_cell.length_a   1.000
_cell.length_b   1.000
_cell.length_c   1.000
_cell.angle_alpha   90.00
_cell.angle_beta   90.00
_cell.angle_gamma   90.00
#
_symmetry.space_group_name_H-M   'P 1'
#
loop_
_entity.id
_entity.type
_entity.pdbx_description
1 polymer ?
#
loop_
_entity_poly.entity_id
_entity_poly.type
_entity_poly.pdbx_seq_one_letter_code
_entity_poly.pdbx_strand_id
1 'polypeptide(L)'
;MTLEELQQSVDRDFKLDDTELDAESIKIPLLHNKYLQHFNKFSLLLKKSEYEHKAMLRDKWEYYTGKADPSVYKEKPFDLKILKSDVHIYMDSDEDLQRADQKTAYLNQVVKYLEQVLRSINNRTFLIKNAIEWKKFTSGAI
;
A
#
# COMPACT_ATOMS: atom_id res chain seq x y z
N MET A 1 6.21 9.72 0.46
CA MET A 1 4.82 10.13 0.20
C MET A 1 3.87 9.25 1.02
N THR A 2 2.93 9.85 1.71
CA THR A 2 1.95 9.15 2.53
C THR A 2 0.71 8.77 1.72
N LEU A 3 -0.12 7.88 2.27
CA LEU A 3 -1.41 7.55 1.67
C LEU A 3 -2.29 8.79 1.51
N GLU A 4 -2.31 9.68 2.50
CA GLU A 4 -3.07 10.93 2.44
C GLU A 4 -2.59 11.84 1.31
N GLU A 5 -1.27 11.96 1.13
CA GLU A 5 -0.69 12.72 0.02
C GLU A 5 -1.04 12.12 -1.33
N LEU A 6 -1.04 10.79 -1.44
CA LEU A 6 -1.49 10.10 -2.64
C LEU A 6 -2.97 10.37 -2.94
N GLN A 7 -3.82 10.32 -1.91
CA GLN A 7 -5.24 10.62 -2.05
C GLN A 7 -5.48 12.06 -2.51
N GLN A 8 -4.74 13.02 -1.97
CA GLN A 8 -4.81 14.41 -2.40
C GLN A 8 -4.35 14.58 -3.86
N SER A 9 -3.30 13.87 -4.26
CA SER A 9 -2.82 13.86 -5.65
C SER A 9 -3.90 13.30 -6.59
N VAL A 10 -4.56 12.20 -6.21
CA VAL A 10 -5.65 11.62 -6.98
C VAL A 10 -6.82 12.58 -7.10
N ASP A 11 -7.20 13.25 -6.00
CA ASP A 11 -8.31 14.22 -6.03
C ASP A 11 -8.05 15.36 -7.02
N ARG A 12 -6.81 15.82 -7.12
CA ARG A 12 -6.41 16.84 -8.10
C ARG A 12 -6.41 16.30 -9.52
N ASP A 13 -5.78 15.15 -9.71
CA ASP A 13 -5.53 14.57 -11.04
C ASP A 13 -6.79 13.99 -11.67
N PHE A 14 -7.78 13.60 -10.86
CA PHE A 14 -9.00 12.96 -11.35
C PHE A 14 -10.08 13.96 -11.72
N LYS A 15 -9.89 15.25 -11.46
CA LYS A 15 -10.78 16.28 -11.99
C LYS A 15 -10.75 16.23 -13.51
N LEU A 16 -11.94 16.13 -14.09
CA LEU A 16 -12.07 16.02 -15.53
C LEU A 16 -12.78 17.27 -16.06
N ASP A 17 -12.11 17.98 -16.98
CA ASP A 17 -12.68 19.12 -17.67
C ASP A 17 -13.56 18.61 -18.82
N ASP A 18 -14.87 18.68 -18.65
CA ASP A 18 -15.84 18.19 -19.64
C ASP A 18 -15.94 19.09 -20.87
N THR A 19 -15.29 20.24 -20.87
CA THR A 19 -15.18 21.12 -22.04
C THR A 19 -14.00 20.77 -22.94
N GLU A 20 -13.06 19.95 -22.44
CA GLU A 20 -11.81 19.59 -23.11
C GLU A 20 -11.62 18.07 -23.13
N LEU A 21 -12.64 17.34 -23.58
CA LEU A 21 -12.65 15.85 -23.52
C LEU A 21 -11.58 15.20 -24.36
N ASP A 22 -11.19 15.82 -25.48
CA ASP A 22 -10.09 15.37 -26.32
C ASP A 22 -8.74 15.44 -25.59
N ALA A 23 -8.47 16.57 -24.94
CA ALA A 23 -7.28 16.77 -24.13
C ALA A 23 -7.26 15.81 -22.93
N GLU A 24 -8.39 15.59 -22.27
CA GLU A 24 -8.52 14.64 -21.16
C GLU A 24 -8.23 13.20 -21.60
N SER A 25 -8.69 12.84 -22.80
CA SER A 25 -8.42 11.50 -23.36
C SER A 25 -6.93 11.28 -23.63
N ILE A 26 -6.24 12.28 -24.16
CA ILE A 26 -4.80 12.20 -24.46
C ILE A 26 -3.95 12.11 -23.20
N LYS A 27 -4.41 12.68 -22.08
CA LYS A 27 -3.71 12.63 -20.78
C LYS A 27 -3.76 11.27 -20.08
N ILE A 28 -4.66 10.36 -20.48
CA ILE A 28 -4.84 9.08 -19.80
C ILE A 28 -3.53 8.27 -19.67
N PRO A 29 -2.73 8.08 -20.73
CA PRO A 29 -1.48 7.33 -20.59
C PRO A 29 -0.48 7.96 -19.62
N LEU A 30 -0.39 9.27 -19.58
CA LEU A 30 0.49 10.00 -18.65
C LEU A 30 0.04 9.81 -17.21
N LEU A 31 -1.26 9.94 -16.97
CA LEU A 31 -1.85 9.74 -15.65
C LEU A 31 -1.65 8.29 -15.17
N HIS A 32 -1.86 7.33 -16.05
CA HIS A 32 -1.63 5.92 -15.76
C HIS A 32 -0.17 5.67 -15.37
N ASN A 33 0.77 6.18 -16.16
CA ASN A 33 2.20 5.99 -15.88
C ASN A 33 2.63 6.64 -14.56
N LYS A 34 2.09 7.81 -14.22
CA LYS A 34 2.36 8.47 -12.93
C LYS A 34 2.03 7.55 -11.75
N TYR A 35 0.83 6.98 -11.74
CA TYR A 35 0.38 6.12 -10.65
C TYR A 35 0.97 4.71 -10.69
N LEU A 36 1.31 4.22 -11.88
CA LEU A 36 2.05 2.96 -12.03
C LEU A 36 3.44 3.04 -11.40
N GLN A 37 4.13 4.19 -11.52
CA GLN A 37 5.43 4.40 -10.86
C GLN A 37 5.28 4.36 -9.34
N HIS A 38 4.25 4.99 -8.78
CA HIS A 38 3.96 4.90 -7.35
C HIS A 38 3.64 3.46 -6.93
N PHE A 39 2.81 2.78 -7.70
CA PHE A 39 2.46 1.37 -7.45
C PHE A 39 3.70 0.48 -7.39
N ASN A 40 4.59 0.61 -8.34
CA ASN A 40 5.82 -0.17 -8.39
C ASN A 40 6.72 0.11 -7.17
N LYS A 41 6.89 1.39 -6.84
CA LYS A 41 7.69 1.80 -5.68
C LYS A 41 7.15 1.19 -4.38
N PHE A 42 5.86 1.34 -4.13
CA PHE A 42 5.24 0.84 -2.90
C PHE A 42 5.15 -0.69 -2.86
N SER A 43 5.00 -1.35 -4.01
CA SER A 43 5.06 -2.81 -4.09
C SER A 43 6.42 -3.35 -3.66
N LEU A 44 7.51 -2.69 -4.06
CA LEU A 44 8.86 -3.07 -3.64
C LEU A 44 9.10 -2.78 -2.16
N LEU A 45 8.61 -1.66 -1.65
CA LEU A 45 8.68 -1.34 -0.22
C LEU A 45 7.89 -2.34 0.63
N LEU A 46 6.73 -2.75 0.16
CA LEU A 46 5.92 -3.78 0.82
C LEU A 46 6.69 -5.09 0.93
N LYS A 47 7.31 -5.51 -0.16
CA LYS A 47 8.09 -6.77 -0.18
C LYS A 47 9.26 -6.72 0.80
N LYS A 48 9.96 -5.61 0.82
CA LYS A 48 11.05 -5.37 1.79
C LYS A 48 10.54 -5.45 3.23
N SER A 49 9.42 -4.80 3.52
CA SER A 49 8.80 -4.81 4.85
C SER A 49 8.37 -6.22 5.27
N GLU A 50 7.83 -7.02 4.35
CA GLU A 50 7.47 -8.41 4.60
C GLU A 50 8.69 -9.25 5.00
N TYR A 51 9.83 -9.07 4.32
CA TYR A 51 11.07 -9.78 4.65
C TYR A 51 11.64 -9.33 5.98
N GLU A 52 11.64 -8.05 6.28
CA GLU A 52 12.08 -7.51 7.57
C GLU A 52 11.22 -8.05 8.71
N HIS A 53 9.91 -8.14 8.51
CA HIS A 53 8.99 -8.70 9.49
C HIS A 53 9.27 -10.19 9.74
N LYS A 54 9.51 -10.98 8.69
CA LYS A 54 9.86 -12.40 8.83
C LYS A 54 11.17 -12.60 9.59
N ALA A 55 12.19 -11.77 9.30
CA ALA A 55 13.46 -11.81 10.02
C ALA A 55 13.28 -11.46 11.50
N MET A 56 12.45 -10.46 11.80
CA MET A 56 12.15 -10.07 13.17
C MET A 56 11.36 -11.17 13.92
N LEU A 57 10.43 -11.85 13.24
CA LEU A 57 9.72 -13.01 13.80
C LEU A 57 10.71 -14.09 14.27
N ARG A 58 11.71 -14.41 13.46
CA ARG A 58 12.76 -15.36 13.84
C ARG A 58 13.54 -14.86 15.04
N ASP A 59 14.00 -13.61 15.02
CA ASP A 59 14.81 -13.05 16.09
C ASP A 59 14.05 -13.03 17.42
N LYS A 60 12.77 -12.68 17.41
CA LYS A 60 11.93 -12.66 18.59
C LYS A 60 11.60 -14.08 19.08
N TRP A 61 11.39 -15.02 18.15
CA TRP A 61 11.20 -16.43 18.52
C TRP A 61 12.43 -16.97 19.24
N GLU A 62 13.62 -16.71 18.73
CA GLU A 62 14.88 -17.09 19.38
C GLU A 62 15.00 -16.44 20.76
N TYR A 63 14.66 -15.17 20.87
CA TYR A 63 14.71 -14.43 22.12
C TYR A 63 13.80 -15.02 23.18
N TYR A 64 12.52 -15.26 22.86
CA TYR A 64 11.54 -15.78 23.82
C TYR A 64 11.74 -17.26 24.14
N THR A 65 12.42 -18.01 23.30
CA THR A 65 12.74 -19.43 23.54
C THR A 65 14.10 -19.66 24.19
N GLY A 66 14.82 -18.61 24.55
CA GLY A 66 16.14 -18.72 25.19
C GLY A 66 17.27 -19.08 24.25
N LYS A 67 17.08 -18.96 22.94
CA LYS A 67 18.04 -19.37 21.90
C LYS A 67 18.82 -18.20 21.28
N ALA A 68 18.54 -16.97 21.70
CA ALA A 68 19.24 -15.80 21.19
C ALA A 68 20.68 -15.74 21.72
N ASP A 69 21.51 -14.92 21.04
CA ASP A 69 22.87 -14.67 21.47
C ASP A 69 22.89 -14.10 22.89
N PRO A 70 23.85 -14.48 23.77
CA PRO A 70 23.95 -13.95 25.13
C PRO A 70 24.00 -12.41 25.21
N SER A 71 24.55 -11.74 24.19
CA SER A 71 24.59 -10.28 24.13
C SER A 71 23.19 -9.63 24.10
N VAL A 72 22.21 -10.30 23.49
CA VAL A 72 20.82 -9.83 23.44
C VAL A 72 20.21 -9.78 24.82
N TYR A 73 20.47 -10.80 25.66
CA TYR A 73 19.95 -10.88 27.03
C TYR A 73 20.65 -9.91 27.98
N LYS A 74 21.88 -9.48 27.67
CA LYS A 74 22.57 -8.45 28.43
C LYS A 74 21.89 -7.08 28.28
N GLU A 75 21.45 -6.76 27.07
CA GLU A 75 20.76 -5.50 26.80
C GLU A 75 19.31 -5.56 27.24
N LYS A 76 18.62 -6.67 27.02
CA LYS A 76 17.21 -6.86 27.34
C LYS A 76 17.01 -8.22 27.98
N PRO A 77 17.09 -8.32 29.34
CA PRO A 77 16.93 -9.59 30.04
C PRO A 77 15.52 -10.18 29.86
N PHE A 78 15.46 -11.48 29.71
CA PHE A 78 14.20 -12.26 29.69
C PHE A 78 14.45 -13.54 30.50
N ASP A 79 14.05 -13.53 31.75
CA ASP A 79 14.36 -14.60 32.71
C ASP A 79 13.25 -15.66 32.85
N LEU A 80 12.16 -15.49 32.12
CA LEU A 80 11.05 -16.43 32.15
C LEU A 80 11.33 -17.66 31.28
N LYS A 81 11.05 -18.83 31.82
CA LYS A 81 11.04 -20.08 31.05
C LYS A 81 9.59 -20.39 30.70
N ILE A 82 9.24 -20.19 29.44
CA ILE A 82 7.87 -20.40 28.97
C ILE A 82 7.75 -21.71 28.22
N LEU A 83 6.57 -22.29 28.23
CA LEU A 83 6.25 -23.47 27.44
C LEU A 83 6.21 -23.09 25.94
N LYS A 84 6.58 -24.00 25.07
CA LYS A 84 6.50 -23.78 23.61
C LYS A 84 5.09 -23.39 23.16
N SER A 85 4.06 -23.93 23.82
CA SER A 85 2.66 -23.60 23.54
C SER A 85 2.28 -22.16 23.91
N ASP A 86 3.08 -21.48 24.75
CA ASP A 86 2.80 -20.13 25.25
C ASP A 86 3.64 -19.05 24.55
N VAL A 87 4.60 -19.44 23.70
CA VAL A 87 5.51 -18.50 22.99
C VAL A 87 4.71 -17.48 22.18
N HIS A 88 3.61 -17.91 21.54
CA HIS A 88 2.76 -17.02 20.73
C HIS A 88 2.18 -15.86 21.54
N ILE A 89 1.90 -16.04 22.83
CA ILE A 89 1.36 -14.99 23.70
C ILE A 89 2.36 -13.83 23.80
N TYR A 90 3.64 -14.15 23.99
CA TYR A 90 4.69 -13.15 24.10
C TYR A 90 5.03 -12.50 22.75
N MET A 91 5.01 -13.28 21.68
CA MET A 91 5.26 -12.77 20.33
C MET A 91 4.13 -11.86 19.85
N ASP A 92 2.89 -12.25 20.06
CA ASP A 92 1.72 -11.46 19.64
C ASP A 92 1.61 -10.14 20.39
N SER A 93 2.11 -10.08 21.63
CA SER A 93 2.15 -8.88 22.44
C SER A 93 3.45 -8.07 22.34
N ASP A 94 4.42 -8.56 21.56
CA ASP A 94 5.70 -7.86 21.37
C ASP A 94 5.49 -6.57 20.58
N GLU A 95 5.90 -5.44 21.15
CA GLU A 95 5.68 -4.14 20.54
C GLU A 95 6.47 -3.95 19.24
N ASP A 96 7.67 -4.51 19.14
CA ASP A 96 8.48 -4.42 17.93
C ASP A 96 7.84 -5.18 16.77
N LEU A 97 7.31 -6.38 17.07
CA LEU A 97 6.57 -7.18 16.08
C LEU A 97 5.28 -6.49 15.65
N GLN A 98 4.57 -5.88 16.60
CA GLN A 98 3.34 -5.13 16.29
C GLN A 98 3.65 -3.94 15.37
N ARG A 99 4.73 -3.20 15.63
CA ARG A 99 5.13 -2.09 14.76
C ARG A 99 5.50 -2.55 13.36
N ALA A 100 6.24 -3.67 13.25
CA ALA A 100 6.61 -4.24 11.96
C ALA A 100 5.37 -4.71 11.17
N ASP A 101 4.42 -5.33 11.85
CA ASP A 101 3.15 -5.76 11.26
C ASP A 101 2.32 -4.58 10.78
N GLN A 102 2.20 -3.53 11.61
CA GLN A 102 1.48 -2.31 11.25
C GLN A 102 2.10 -1.60 10.04
N LYS A 103 3.43 -1.56 9.97
CA LYS A 103 4.13 -0.98 8.81
C LYS A 103 3.81 -1.77 7.53
N THR A 104 3.87 -3.08 7.61
CA THR A 104 3.55 -3.97 6.47
C THR A 104 2.08 -3.81 6.06
N ALA A 105 1.17 -3.76 7.02
CA ALA A 105 -0.26 -3.55 6.77
C ALA A 105 -0.52 -2.19 6.10
N TYR A 106 0.16 -1.14 6.55
CA TYR A 106 0.06 0.20 5.96
C TYR A 106 0.51 0.19 4.49
N LEU A 107 1.68 -0.41 4.21
CA LEU A 107 2.20 -0.49 2.84
C LEU A 107 1.28 -1.33 1.94
N ASN A 108 0.73 -2.41 2.47
CA ASN A 108 -0.25 -3.22 1.74
C ASN A 108 -1.51 -2.40 1.40
N GLN A 109 -1.97 -1.57 2.31
CA GLN A 109 -3.11 -0.68 2.08
C GLN A 109 -2.83 0.33 0.98
N VAL A 110 -1.63 0.91 0.96
CA VAL A 110 -1.19 1.83 -0.10
C VAL A 110 -1.18 1.13 -1.47
N VAL A 111 -0.63 -0.08 -1.54
CA VAL A 111 -0.58 -0.86 -2.79
C VAL A 111 -1.99 -1.17 -3.29
N LYS A 112 -2.89 -1.59 -2.42
CA LYS A 112 -4.28 -1.86 -2.78
C LYS A 112 -5.01 -0.60 -3.26
N TYR A 113 -4.76 0.52 -2.62
CA TYR A 113 -5.31 1.81 -3.05
C TYR A 113 -4.84 2.15 -4.47
N LEU A 114 -3.55 2.01 -4.74
CA LEU A 114 -2.98 2.29 -6.05
C LEU A 114 -3.51 1.35 -7.14
N GLU A 115 -3.78 0.09 -6.82
CA GLU A 115 -4.46 -0.84 -7.73
C GLU A 115 -5.84 -0.31 -8.15
N GLN A 116 -6.60 0.21 -7.19
CA GLN A 116 -7.92 0.80 -7.46
C GLN A 116 -7.80 2.08 -8.29
N VAL A 117 -6.81 2.91 -8.00
CA VAL A 117 -6.52 4.13 -8.77
C VAL A 117 -6.23 3.76 -10.24
N LEU A 118 -5.38 2.77 -10.48
CA LEU A 118 -5.05 2.32 -11.83
C LEU A 118 -6.27 1.79 -12.57
N ARG A 119 -7.13 1.03 -11.91
CA ARG A 119 -8.41 0.58 -12.50
C ARG A 119 -9.31 1.75 -12.88
N SER A 120 -9.41 2.72 -12.00
CA SER A 120 -10.21 3.92 -12.23
C SER A 120 -9.69 4.71 -13.43
N ILE A 121 -8.37 4.82 -13.58
CA ILE A 121 -7.74 5.46 -14.74
C ILE A 121 -8.08 4.71 -16.02
N ASN A 122 -8.02 3.38 -16.02
CA ASN A 122 -8.39 2.57 -17.18
C ASN A 122 -9.85 2.76 -17.56
N ASN A 123 -10.75 2.99 -16.60
CA ASN A 123 -12.15 3.25 -16.84
C ASN A 123 -12.44 4.66 -17.38
N ARG A 124 -11.49 5.59 -17.30
CA ARG A 124 -11.67 6.97 -17.81
C ARG A 124 -12.00 6.99 -19.31
N THR A 125 -11.46 6.05 -20.07
CA THR A 125 -11.76 5.92 -21.49
C THR A 125 -13.27 5.77 -21.74
N PHE A 126 -13.92 4.92 -20.96
CA PHE A 126 -15.37 4.72 -21.04
C PHE A 126 -16.14 5.93 -20.55
N LEU A 127 -15.70 6.56 -19.46
CA LEU A 127 -16.35 7.77 -18.94
C LEU A 127 -16.30 8.92 -19.95
N ILE A 128 -15.16 9.13 -20.59
CA ILE A 128 -15.01 10.17 -21.61
C ILE A 128 -15.85 9.85 -22.83
N LYS A 129 -15.84 8.59 -23.27
CA LYS A 129 -16.69 8.14 -24.38
C LYS A 129 -18.17 8.38 -24.09
N ASN A 130 -18.62 8.01 -22.89
CA ASN A 130 -20.00 8.22 -22.46
C ASN A 130 -20.36 9.71 -22.41
N ALA A 131 -19.45 10.54 -21.93
CA ALA A 131 -19.63 12.00 -21.88
C ALA A 131 -19.79 12.59 -23.29
N ILE A 132 -18.98 12.13 -24.24
CA ILE A 132 -19.07 12.53 -25.66
C ILE A 132 -20.42 12.11 -26.25
N GLU A 133 -20.85 10.87 -26.03
CA GLU A 133 -22.14 10.37 -26.52
C GLU A 133 -23.32 11.16 -25.95
N TRP A 134 -23.27 11.49 -24.66
CA TRP A 134 -24.29 12.31 -24.02
C TRP A 134 -24.35 13.72 -24.61
N LYS A 135 -23.20 14.35 -24.88
CA LYS A 135 -23.14 15.67 -25.52
C LYS A 135 -23.69 15.64 -26.93
N LYS A 136 -23.38 14.60 -27.71
CA LYS A 136 -23.97 14.41 -29.04
C LYS A 136 -25.49 14.28 -28.97
N PHE A 137 -25.98 13.48 -28.04
CA PHE A 137 -27.41 13.28 -27.84
C PHE A 137 -28.13 14.59 -27.48
N THR A 138 -27.59 15.35 -26.52
CA THR A 138 -28.20 16.59 -26.05
C THR A 138 -28.10 17.73 -27.06
N SER A 139 -27.14 17.71 -27.97
CA SER A 139 -26.96 18.70 -29.03
C SER A 139 -27.74 18.35 -30.30
N GLY A 140 -28.37 17.17 -30.37
CA GLY A 140 -29.04 16.69 -31.55
C GLY A 140 -28.14 16.22 -32.69
N ALA A 141 -26.84 16.13 -32.46
CA ALA A 141 -25.83 15.64 -33.41
C ALA A 141 -25.71 14.11 -33.32
N ILE A 142 -26.61 13.40 -33.93
CA ILE A 142 -26.60 11.93 -33.90
C ILE A 142 -25.84 11.39 -35.10
#